data_28b6d95dbe6041a33cf22c5b79b4edb6
#
_entry.id   28b6d95dbe6041a33cf22c5b79b4edb6
#
_cell.length_a   1.000
_cell.length_b   1.000
_cell.length_c   1.000
_cell.angle_alpha   90.00
_cell.angle_beta   90.00
_cell.angle_gamma   90.00
#
_symmetry.space_group_name_H-M   'P 1'
#
loop_
_entity.id
_entity.type
_entity.pdbx_description
1 polymer ?
#
loop_
_entity_poly.entity_id
_entity_poly.type
_entity_poly.pdbx_seq_one_letter_code
_entity_poly.pdbx_strand_id
1 'polypeptide(L)'
;LVIILIIAFNTIKIVKQSEVYIIERLGKFHKIADAGLTIIVPFIDHVRSVVSLKQQTMDIPPQGVITHDNVTITIDTVVFYRITDPAKAVYEIQNLKKGIEYLAITTIRDIVGKMDLDSTFSSRDAINDKLRVILDEATDQWGCKVDRVEIKDITPPADIRDAMEKQMKAERERREAI
;
A
#
# COMPACT_ATOMS: atom_id res chain seq x y z
N LEU A 1 38.50 -31.46 5.71
CA LEU A 1 37.31 -31.71 6.57
C LEU A 1 36.64 -30.39 6.97
N VAL A 2 37.36 -29.39 7.49
CA VAL A 2 36.82 -28.07 7.91
C VAL A 2 36.15 -27.31 6.76
N ILE A 3 36.74 -27.29 5.57
CA ILE A 3 36.21 -26.62 4.38
C ILE A 3 34.87 -27.26 3.95
N ILE A 4 34.76 -28.57 3.98
CA ILE A 4 33.53 -29.30 3.65
C ILE A 4 32.42 -28.95 4.66
N LEU A 5 32.78 -28.84 5.93
CA LEU A 5 31.83 -28.50 7.00
C LEU A 5 31.32 -27.05 6.85
N ILE A 6 32.19 -26.09 6.48
CA ILE A 6 31.82 -24.69 6.20
C ILE A 6 30.89 -24.61 5.00
N ILE A 7 31.18 -25.38 3.95
CA ILE A 7 30.33 -25.42 2.73
C ILE A 7 28.96 -26.00 3.09
N ALA A 8 28.90 -27.08 3.88
CA ALA A 8 27.65 -27.70 4.30
C ALA A 8 26.78 -26.74 5.13
N PHE A 9 27.37 -25.97 6.06
CA PHE A 9 26.64 -24.97 6.84
C PHE A 9 26.08 -23.80 5.97
N ASN A 10 26.80 -23.40 4.93
CA ASN A 10 26.34 -22.36 4.00
C ASN A 10 25.31 -22.85 2.99
N THR A 11 25.16 -24.14 2.81
CA THR A 11 24.22 -24.77 1.87
C THR A 11 22.79 -24.78 2.41
N ILE A 12 22.62 -24.86 3.74
CA ILE A 12 21.31 -24.95 4.37
C ILE A 12 20.86 -23.57 4.80
N LYS A 13 19.68 -23.15 4.34
CA LYS A 13 19.00 -21.93 4.78
C LYS A 13 17.64 -22.28 5.37
N ILE A 14 17.29 -21.63 6.46
CA ILE A 14 15.99 -21.75 7.12
C ILE A 14 15.20 -20.50 6.78
N VAL A 15 14.07 -20.67 6.09
CA VAL A 15 13.13 -19.62 5.75
C VAL A 15 12.06 -19.55 6.82
N LYS A 16 11.82 -18.35 7.36
CA LYS A 16 10.83 -18.15 8.42
C LYS A 16 9.41 -18.28 7.87
N GLN A 17 8.47 -18.60 8.76
CA GLN A 17 7.05 -18.64 8.43
C GLN A 17 6.57 -17.29 7.89
N SER A 18 5.75 -17.32 6.84
CA SER A 18 5.22 -16.14 6.12
C SER A 18 6.28 -15.26 5.44
N GLU A 19 7.48 -15.81 5.23
CA GLU A 19 8.52 -15.22 4.38
C GLU A 19 8.83 -16.19 3.24
N VAL A 20 9.36 -15.64 2.15
CA VAL A 20 9.93 -16.41 1.04
C VAL A 20 11.24 -15.79 0.62
N TYR A 21 12.18 -16.62 0.18
CA TYR A 21 13.45 -16.18 -0.36
C TYR A 21 13.42 -16.27 -1.89
N ILE A 22 13.74 -15.16 -2.55
CA ILE A 22 13.99 -15.15 -3.99
C ILE A 22 15.45 -15.54 -4.20
N ILE A 23 15.66 -16.68 -4.86
CA ILE A 23 17.00 -17.23 -5.10
C ILE A 23 17.35 -17.03 -6.56
N GLU A 24 18.47 -16.37 -6.79
CA GLU A 24 19.11 -16.22 -8.10
C GLU A 24 20.26 -17.21 -8.22
N ARG A 25 20.41 -17.78 -9.41
CA ARG A 25 21.56 -18.60 -9.81
C ARG A 25 22.31 -17.92 -10.93
N LEU A 26 23.57 -17.55 -10.67
CA LEU A 26 24.42 -16.82 -11.62
C LEU A 26 23.72 -15.56 -12.18
N GLY A 27 23.03 -14.80 -11.32
CA GLY A 27 22.34 -13.57 -11.68
C GLY A 27 20.99 -13.73 -12.38
N LYS A 28 20.48 -14.98 -12.52
CA LYS A 28 19.15 -15.25 -13.08
C LYS A 28 18.22 -15.79 -11.99
N PHE A 29 16.95 -15.43 -12.08
CA PHE A 29 15.93 -16.04 -11.23
C PHE A 29 15.99 -17.57 -11.34
N HIS A 30 16.06 -18.24 -10.19
CA HIS A 30 16.11 -19.70 -10.15
C HIS A 30 14.86 -20.29 -9.51
N LYS A 31 14.55 -19.90 -8.28
CA LYS A 31 13.40 -20.42 -7.53
C LYS A 31 12.97 -19.48 -6.40
N ILE A 32 11.76 -19.69 -5.94
CA ILE A 32 11.24 -19.14 -4.69
C ILE A 32 11.36 -20.25 -3.63
N ALA A 33 12.01 -19.95 -2.51
CA ALA A 33 12.10 -20.86 -1.38
C ALA A 33 11.02 -20.49 -0.35
N ASP A 34 10.09 -21.40 -0.14
CA ASP A 34 9.03 -21.27 0.87
C ASP A 34 9.55 -21.50 2.29
N ALA A 35 8.69 -21.22 3.29
CA ALA A 35 9.00 -21.43 4.69
C ALA A 35 9.46 -22.85 4.98
N GLY A 36 10.51 -22.98 5.76
CA GLY A 36 11.13 -24.23 6.12
C GLY A 36 12.59 -24.32 5.69
N LEU A 37 13.07 -25.55 5.54
CA LEU A 37 14.46 -25.83 5.18
C LEU A 37 14.61 -25.78 3.66
N THR A 38 15.53 -24.96 3.18
CA THR A 38 15.91 -24.92 1.76
C THR A 38 17.41 -25.12 1.58
N ILE A 39 17.74 -25.77 0.47
CA ILE A 39 19.14 -26.06 0.10
C ILE A 39 19.50 -25.13 -1.06
N ILE A 40 20.61 -24.43 -0.91
CA ILE A 40 21.20 -23.57 -1.94
C ILE A 40 22.62 -24.06 -2.25
N VAL A 41 23.07 -23.82 -3.48
CA VAL A 41 24.46 -24.14 -3.88
C VAL A 41 25.35 -22.95 -3.56
N PRO A 42 26.28 -23.07 -2.58
CA PRO A 42 27.17 -21.96 -2.22
C PRO A 42 27.95 -21.49 -3.46
N PHE A 43 28.27 -20.19 -3.53
CA PHE A 43 28.96 -19.49 -4.62
C PHE A 43 28.17 -19.33 -5.93
N ILE A 44 27.20 -20.18 -6.22
CA ILE A 44 26.40 -20.14 -7.45
C ILE A 44 25.03 -19.52 -7.18
N ASP A 45 24.39 -19.90 -6.06
CA ASP A 45 23.10 -19.41 -5.64
C ASP A 45 23.25 -18.23 -4.68
N HIS A 46 22.43 -17.21 -4.91
CA HIS A 46 22.36 -16.01 -4.08
C HIS A 46 20.93 -15.68 -3.69
N VAL A 47 20.72 -15.34 -2.42
CA VAL A 47 19.42 -14.82 -1.97
C VAL A 47 19.31 -13.36 -2.40
N ARG A 48 18.49 -13.09 -3.41
CA ARG A 48 18.27 -11.75 -3.95
C ARG A 48 17.48 -10.88 -2.97
N SER A 49 16.42 -11.42 -2.41
CA SER A 49 15.52 -10.69 -1.52
C SER A 49 14.76 -11.65 -0.61
N VAL A 50 14.41 -11.15 0.56
CA VAL A 50 13.48 -11.79 1.49
C VAL A 50 12.16 -11.04 1.41
N VAL A 51 11.09 -11.73 1.02
CA VAL A 51 9.77 -11.14 0.82
C VAL A 51 8.82 -11.64 1.89
N SER A 52 8.18 -10.71 2.60
CA SER A 52 7.13 -11.05 3.56
C SER A 52 5.79 -11.19 2.84
N LEU A 53 5.09 -12.29 3.11
CA LEU A 53 3.74 -12.56 2.60
C LEU A 53 2.64 -12.05 3.55
N LYS A 54 3.03 -11.49 4.70
CA LYS A 54 2.08 -10.89 5.64
C LYS A 54 1.45 -9.64 5.04
N GLN A 55 0.24 -9.33 5.49
CA GLN A 55 -0.37 -8.04 5.21
C GLN A 55 0.51 -6.92 5.78
N GLN A 56 0.76 -5.93 4.97
CA GLN A 56 1.55 -4.75 5.31
C GLN A 56 0.67 -3.51 5.24
N THR A 57 1.01 -2.52 6.03
CA THR A 57 0.37 -1.20 6.03
C THR A 57 1.34 -0.17 5.48
N MET A 58 0.80 0.76 4.71
CA MET A 58 1.55 1.90 4.19
C MET A 58 0.75 3.17 4.45
N ASP A 59 1.33 4.07 5.22
CA ASP A 59 0.82 5.43 5.34
C ASP A 59 1.16 6.22 4.08
N ILE A 60 0.14 6.80 3.46
CA ILE A 60 0.30 7.77 2.37
C ILE A 60 0.38 9.15 3.01
N PRO A 61 1.44 9.91 2.77
CA PRO A 61 1.57 11.25 3.34
C PRO A 61 0.35 12.12 3.03
N PRO A 62 -0.07 13.01 3.94
CA PRO A 62 -1.18 13.92 3.69
C PRO A 62 -1.01 14.69 2.39
N GLN A 63 -2.02 14.64 1.51
CA GLN A 63 -2.00 15.24 0.19
C GLN A 63 -3.02 16.37 0.09
N GLY A 64 -2.56 17.53 -0.42
CA GLY A 64 -3.45 18.61 -0.83
C GLY A 64 -4.15 18.26 -2.14
N VAL A 65 -5.47 18.29 -2.15
CA VAL A 65 -6.30 18.02 -3.34
C VAL A 65 -7.33 19.15 -3.48
N ILE A 66 -7.58 19.56 -4.71
CA ILE A 66 -8.62 20.56 -5.04
C ILE A 66 -9.88 19.81 -5.47
N THR A 67 -10.99 20.06 -4.79
CA THR A 67 -12.30 19.50 -5.13
C THR A 67 -12.89 20.17 -6.37
N HIS A 68 -13.99 19.60 -6.91
CA HIS A 68 -14.68 20.15 -8.07
C HIS A 68 -15.21 21.59 -7.84
N ASP A 69 -15.66 21.88 -6.63
CA ASP A 69 -16.10 23.22 -6.18
C ASP A 69 -14.94 24.15 -5.76
N ASN A 70 -13.70 23.80 -6.17
CA ASN A 70 -12.50 24.63 -6.02
C ASN A 70 -12.05 24.88 -4.57
N VAL A 71 -12.28 23.91 -3.68
CA VAL A 71 -11.79 23.93 -2.31
C VAL A 71 -10.55 23.05 -2.17
N THR A 72 -9.49 23.59 -1.59
CA THR A 72 -8.29 22.80 -1.28
C THR A 72 -8.47 22.07 0.03
N ILE A 73 -8.45 20.74 0.00
CA ILE A 73 -8.52 19.89 1.19
C ILE A 73 -7.25 19.07 1.32
N THR A 74 -6.93 18.66 2.54
CA THR A 74 -5.84 17.72 2.82
C THR A 74 -6.43 16.38 3.17
N ILE A 75 -5.97 15.32 2.50
CA ILE A 75 -6.43 13.95 2.70
C ILE A 75 -5.28 13.09 3.20
N ASP A 76 -5.51 12.40 4.31
CA ASP A 76 -4.60 11.43 4.90
C ASP A 76 -5.16 10.02 4.72
N THR A 77 -4.35 9.09 4.20
CA THR A 77 -4.80 7.77 3.76
C THR A 77 -3.83 6.68 4.19
N VAL A 78 -4.35 5.50 4.48
CA VAL A 78 -3.57 4.28 4.72
C VAL A 78 -4.00 3.19 3.75
N VAL A 79 -3.03 2.45 3.23
CA VAL A 79 -3.22 1.31 2.31
C VAL A 79 -2.78 0.04 3.00
N PHE A 80 -3.63 -0.98 2.98
CA PHE A 80 -3.35 -2.34 3.45
C PHE A 80 -3.16 -3.23 2.24
N TYR A 81 -1.99 -3.84 2.12
CA TYR A 81 -1.65 -4.68 0.98
C TYR A 81 -0.82 -5.89 1.41
N ARG A 82 -0.76 -6.89 0.55
CA ARG A 82 0.12 -8.05 0.69
C ARG A 82 0.72 -8.43 -0.64
N ILE A 83 1.85 -9.11 -0.60
CA ILE A 83 2.49 -9.65 -1.79
C ILE A 83 1.92 -11.05 -2.05
N THR A 84 1.38 -11.25 -3.25
CA THR A 84 0.80 -12.52 -3.71
C THR A 84 1.74 -13.26 -4.66
N ASP A 85 2.53 -12.54 -5.44
CA ASP A 85 3.56 -13.07 -6.31
C ASP A 85 4.91 -12.39 -6.00
N PRO A 86 5.75 -13.04 -5.17
CA PRO A 86 7.03 -12.46 -4.74
C PRO A 86 8.00 -12.19 -5.89
N ALA A 87 7.99 -13.01 -6.94
CA ALA A 87 8.86 -12.82 -8.09
C ALA A 87 8.51 -11.54 -8.85
N LYS A 88 7.23 -11.31 -9.12
CA LYS A 88 6.77 -10.05 -9.74
C LYS A 88 7.09 -8.83 -8.87
N ALA A 89 6.89 -8.94 -7.55
CA ALA A 89 7.17 -7.84 -6.62
C ALA A 89 8.65 -7.41 -6.61
N VAL A 90 9.56 -8.33 -6.90
CA VAL A 90 11.01 -8.07 -6.92
C VAL A 90 11.50 -7.65 -8.31
N TYR A 91 10.96 -8.21 -9.39
CA TYR A 91 11.50 -8.04 -10.74
C TYR A 91 10.71 -7.08 -11.64
N GLU A 92 9.39 -6.93 -11.43
CA GLU A 92 8.57 -6.10 -12.31
C GLU A 92 8.56 -4.62 -11.91
N ILE A 93 8.95 -4.29 -10.68
CA ILE A 93 9.02 -2.91 -10.20
C ILE A 93 10.26 -2.69 -9.33
N GLN A 94 10.93 -1.58 -9.50
CA GLN A 94 12.14 -1.27 -8.74
C GLN A 94 11.85 -1.01 -7.25
N ASN A 95 10.74 -0.33 -6.96
CA ASN A 95 10.33 -0.02 -5.60
C ASN A 95 8.80 -0.10 -5.49
N LEU A 96 8.32 -1.25 -5.02
CA LEU A 96 6.89 -1.53 -4.89
C LEU A 96 6.18 -0.50 -4.00
N LYS A 97 6.77 -0.14 -2.85
CA LYS A 97 6.16 0.82 -1.92
C LYS A 97 5.96 2.18 -2.56
N LYS A 98 6.99 2.71 -3.23
CA LYS A 98 6.88 3.99 -3.95
C LYS A 98 5.90 3.92 -5.11
N GLY A 99 5.84 2.80 -5.81
CA GLY A 99 4.87 2.59 -6.88
C GLY A 99 3.43 2.68 -6.37
N ILE A 100 3.12 1.98 -5.28
CA ILE A 100 1.80 2.02 -4.63
C ILE A 100 1.50 3.44 -4.11
N GLU A 101 2.47 4.08 -3.45
CA GLU A 101 2.33 5.45 -2.92
C GLU A 101 1.95 6.45 -4.02
N TYR A 102 2.71 6.50 -5.11
CA TYR A 102 2.42 7.43 -6.21
C TYR A 102 1.10 7.13 -6.90
N LEU A 103 0.78 5.85 -7.07
CA LEU A 103 -0.50 5.44 -7.64
C LEU A 103 -1.67 5.87 -6.74
N ALA A 104 -1.54 5.67 -5.42
CA ALA A 104 -2.54 6.12 -4.46
C ALA A 104 -2.74 7.64 -4.50
N ILE A 105 -1.67 8.43 -4.47
CA ILE A 105 -1.72 9.88 -4.52
C ILE A 105 -2.43 10.37 -5.79
N THR A 106 -2.07 9.83 -6.95
CA THR A 106 -2.67 10.23 -8.22
C THR A 106 -4.13 9.82 -8.33
N THR A 107 -4.48 8.64 -7.83
CA THR A 107 -5.86 8.13 -7.84
C THR A 107 -6.76 8.91 -6.87
N ILE A 108 -6.28 9.23 -5.66
CA ILE A 108 -7.00 10.09 -4.70
C ILE A 108 -7.32 11.44 -5.35
N ARG A 109 -6.31 12.05 -6.00
CA ARG A 109 -6.48 13.35 -6.66
C ARG A 109 -7.50 13.28 -7.79
N ASP A 110 -7.52 12.22 -8.58
CA ASP A 110 -8.48 12.03 -9.68
C ASP A 110 -9.91 11.82 -9.16
N ILE A 111 -10.09 10.99 -8.13
CA ILE A 111 -11.43 10.72 -7.58
C ILE A 111 -12.01 11.96 -6.91
N VAL A 112 -11.23 12.58 -6.01
CA VAL A 112 -11.68 13.71 -5.19
C VAL A 112 -11.81 14.98 -6.01
N GLY A 113 -10.94 15.18 -7.01
CA GLY A 113 -11.03 16.32 -7.93
C GLY A 113 -12.32 16.37 -8.76
N LYS A 114 -13.05 15.26 -8.85
CA LYS A 114 -14.36 15.16 -9.51
C LYS A 114 -15.55 15.28 -8.56
N MET A 115 -15.30 15.44 -7.28
CA MET A 115 -16.32 15.49 -6.21
C MET A 115 -16.35 16.87 -5.57
N ASP A 116 -17.55 17.28 -5.14
CA ASP A 116 -17.70 18.46 -4.31
C ASP A 116 -17.29 18.18 -2.86
N LEU A 117 -16.99 19.20 -2.09
CA LEU A 117 -16.54 19.09 -0.70
C LEU A 117 -17.50 18.24 0.15
N ASP A 118 -18.78 18.56 0.14
CA ASP A 118 -19.81 17.85 0.92
C ASP A 118 -19.90 16.38 0.52
N SER A 119 -19.82 16.09 -0.77
CA SER A 119 -19.82 14.72 -1.29
C SER A 119 -18.57 13.95 -0.84
N THR A 120 -17.43 14.62 -0.76
CA THR A 120 -16.18 14.00 -0.29
C THR A 120 -16.28 13.58 1.17
N PHE A 121 -16.91 14.39 2.03
CA PHE A 121 -17.12 14.05 3.43
C PHE A 121 -18.15 12.96 3.64
N SER A 122 -19.27 13.00 2.91
CA SER A 122 -20.38 12.06 3.06
C SER A 122 -20.16 10.70 2.42
N SER A 123 -19.23 10.60 1.46
CA SER A 123 -19.01 9.39 0.63
C SER A 123 -17.65 8.73 0.87
N ARG A 124 -17.10 8.81 2.08
CA ARG A 124 -15.77 8.23 2.42
C ARG A 124 -15.68 6.75 2.04
N ASP A 125 -16.70 5.96 2.38
CA ASP A 125 -16.72 4.53 2.08
C ASP A 125 -16.69 4.25 0.58
N ALA A 126 -17.44 5.02 -0.20
CA ALA A 126 -17.44 4.91 -1.67
C ALA A 126 -16.08 5.30 -2.28
N ILE A 127 -15.39 6.29 -1.69
CA ILE A 127 -14.04 6.68 -2.11
C ILE A 127 -13.04 5.56 -1.77
N ASN A 128 -13.10 5.01 -0.55
CA ASN A 128 -12.26 3.91 -0.12
C ASN A 128 -12.40 2.69 -1.05
N ASP A 129 -13.62 2.32 -1.40
CA ASP A 129 -13.89 1.20 -2.32
C ASP A 129 -13.37 1.46 -3.72
N LYS A 130 -13.58 2.65 -4.27
CA LYS A 130 -13.03 3.04 -5.60
C LYS A 130 -11.50 3.01 -5.60
N LEU A 131 -10.88 3.58 -4.56
CA LEU A 131 -9.42 3.54 -4.40
C LEU A 131 -8.93 2.11 -4.36
N ARG A 132 -9.55 1.26 -3.54
CA ARG A 132 -9.17 -0.16 -3.43
C ARG A 132 -9.22 -0.87 -4.77
N VAL A 133 -10.31 -0.74 -5.51
CA VAL A 133 -10.48 -1.40 -6.82
C VAL A 133 -9.42 -0.95 -7.81
N ILE A 134 -9.23 0.35 -7.96
CA ILE A 134 -8.25 0.91 -8.93
C ILE A 134 -6.82 0.54 -8.55
N LEU A 135 -6.48 0.61 -7.27
CA LEU A 135 -5.15 0.25 -6.79
C LEU A 135 -4.88 -1.25 -6.93
N ASP A 136 -5.87 -2.11 -6.61
CA ASP A 136 -5.75 -3.56 -6.73
C ASP A 136 -5.51 -3.98 -8.18
N GLU A 137 -6.30 -3.46 -9.13
CA GLU A 137 -6.11 -3.73 -10.55
C GLU A 137 -4.74 -3.28 -11.07
N ALA A 138 -4.30 -2.09 -10.68
CA ALA A 138 -3.04 -1.54 -11.14
C ALA A 138 -1.81 -2.24 -10.53
N THR A 139 -1.92 -2.75 -9.31
CA THR A 139 -0.80 -3.41 -8.61
C THR A 139 -0.71 -4.91 -8.90
N ASP A 140 -1.70 -5.50 -9.55
CA ASP A 140 -1.70 -6.92 -9.92
C ASP A 140 -0.48 -7.31 -10.78
N GLN A 141 -0.10 -6.44 -11.72
CA GLN A 141 1.11 -6.62 -12.53
C GLN A 141 2.40 -6.72 -11.70
N TRP A 142 2.41 -6.18 -10.49
CA TRP A 142 3.55 -6.22 -9.56
C TRP A 142 3.43 -7.35 -8.52
N GLY A 143 2.48 -8.26 -8.70
CA GLY A 143 2.26 -9.36 -7.76
C GLY A 143 1.85 -8.92 -6.37
N CYS A 144 1.13 -7.80 -6.28
CA CYS A 144 0.63 -7.21 -5.05
C CYS A 144 -0.90 -7.18 -5.07
N LYS A 145 -1.51 -7.45 -3.93
CA LYS A 145 -2.94 -7.32 -3.71
C LYS A 145 -3.23 -6.24 -2.69
N VAL A 146 -4.07 -5.28 -3.07
CA VAL A 146 -4.58 -4.26 -2.15
C VAL A 146 -5.85 -4.78 -1.50
N ASP A 147 -5.76 -5.08 -0.20
CA ASP A 147 -6.87 -5.64 0.55
C ASP A 147 -7.87 -4.54 0.94
N ARG A 148 -7.35 -3.37 1.35
CA ARG A 148 -8.16 -2.28 1.90
C ARG A 148 -7.45 -0.95 1.75
N VAL A 149 -8.22 0.10 1.55
CA VAL A 149 -7.78 1.49 1.58
C VAL A 149 -8.69 2.27 2.52
N GLU A 150 -8.11 3.05 3.40
CA GLU A 150 -8.85 3.85 4.37
C GLU A 150 -8.39 5.29 4.35
N ILE A 151 -9.33 6.22 4.22
CA ILE A 151 -9.09 7.63 4.48
C ILE A 151 -9.10 7.82 6.00
N LYS A 152 -7.97 8.23 6.57
CA LYS A 152 -7.84 8.51 7.99
C LYS A 152 -8.51 9.83 8.35
N ASP A 153 -8.20 10.88 7.58
CA ASP A 153 -8.75 12.21 7.81
C ASP A 153 -8.90 13.00 6.50
N ILE A 154 -9.88 13.91 6.50
CA ILE A 154 -10.11 14.92 5.46
C ILE A 154 -10.16 16.27 6.16
N THR A 155 -9.16 17.09 5.97
CA THR A 155 -9.02 18.39 6.62
C THR A 155 -9.28 19.51 5.62
N PRO A 156 -10.39 20.28 5.75
CA PRO A 156 -10.64 21.48 4.94
C PRO A 156 -9.79 22.65 5.47
N PRO A 157 -9.66 23.76 4.70
CA PRO A 157 -9.09 24.99 5.16
C PRO A 157 -9.78 25.53 6.43
N ALA A 158 -9.05 26.24 7.27
CA ALA A 158 -9.56 26.73 8.56
C ALA A 158 -10.84 27.59 8.41
N ASP A 159 -10.87 28.48 7.43
CA ASP A 159 -12.01 29.36 7.18
C ASP A 159 -13.29 28.59 6.84
N ILE A 160 -13.16 27.53 6.07
CA ILE A 160 -14.28 26.66 5.66
C ILE A 160 -14.73 25.80 6.83
N ARG A 161 -13.80 25.26 7.61
CA ARG A 161 -14.09 24.48 8.81
C ARG A 161 -14.91 25.31 9.80
N ASP A 162 -14.51 26.55 10.09
CA ASP A 162 -15.22 27.46 11.00
C ASP A 162 -16.63 27.79 10.49
N ALA A 163 -16.80 27.96 9.17
CA ALA A 163 -18.11 28.16 8.55
C ALA A 163 -19.00 26.93 8.68
N MET A 164 -18.46 25.72 8.43
CA MET A 164 -19.18 24.45 8.57
C MET A 164 -19.59 24.19 10.02
N GLU A 165 -18.75 24.47 10.99
CA GLU A 165 -19.08 24.31 12.42
C GLU A 165 -20.23 25.22 12.84
N LYS A 166 -20.24 26.48 12.37
CA LYS A 166 -21.35 27.42 12.63
C LYS A 166 -22.64 26.96 11.98
N GLN A 167 -22.59 26.46 10.75
CA GLN A 167 -23.75 25.94 10.04
C GLN A 167 -24.32 24.70 10.73
N MET A 168 -23.45 23.75 11.11
CA MET A 168 -23.86 22.54 11.82
C MET A 168 -24.48 22.85 13.19
N LYS A 169 -23.95 23.85 13.91
CA LYS A 169 -24.50 24.29 15.18
C LYS A 169 -25.90 24.89 15.00
N ALA A 170 -26.07 25.79 14.03
CA ALA A 170 -27.35 26.38 13.71
C ALA A 170 -28.41 25.34 13.28
N GLU A 171 -27.98 24.32 12.53
CA GLU A 171 -28.88 23.23 12.11
C GLU A 171 -29.29 22.31 13.27
N ARG A 172 -28.38 22.03 14.22
CA ARG A 172 -28.73 21.30 15.46
C ARG A 172 -29.73 22.08 16.32
N GLU A 173 -29.45 23.37 16.54
CA GLU A 173 -30.38 24.26 17.29
C GLU A 173 -31.76 24.32 16.62
N ARG A 174 -31.81 24.33 15.31
CA ARG A 174 -33.08 24.30 14.56
C ARG A 174 -33.84 22.96 14.72
N ARG A 175 -33.11 21.82 14.79
CA ARG A 175 -33.73 20.50 15.01
C ARG A 175 -34.19 20.31 16.45
N GLU A 176 -33.54 20.94 17.43
CA GLU A 176 -33.92 20.88 18.84
C GLU A 176 -35.14 21.77 19.14
N ALA A 177 -35.45 22.76 18.30
CA ALA A 177 -36.57 23.70 18.45
C ALA A 177 -37.88 23.23 17.78
N ILE A 178 -37.90 22.00 17.19
CA ILE A 178 -39.09 21.35 16.62
C ILE A 178 -39.54 20.20 17.49
#